data_505f6bbb4d96964f4d54dc5ee6e6b7c0
#
_entry.id   505f6bbb4d96964f4d54dc5ee6e6b7c0
#
_cell.length_a   1.000
_cell.length_b   1.000
_cell.length_c   1.000
_cell.angle_alpha   90.00
_cell.angle_beta   90.00
_cell.angle_gamma   90.00
#
_symmetry.space_group_name_H-M   'P 1'
#
loop_
_entity.id
_entity.type
_entity.pdbx_description
1 polymer ?
#
loop_
_entity_poly.entity_id
_entity_poly.type
_entity_poly.pdbx_seq_one_letter_code
_entity_poly.pdbx_strand_id
1 'polypeptide(L)'
;MQIDTFLHAMVRKGASDLFITSGSVPSVKIHGVLEKFNYESLSPDQARDLVYSIMSGSQQVEFEVTHECNFALQRDGLGRFRVNVFQHQNNIGMVLRRIETKIPTFDELQLPTVLEELSMTKRGLILMVGATSMGKSTTLAAMIGYRNNNSTGHIVCVEDPIEFVHQPDGCIITQREVGIDTESFESALKNALRQAPDVILVGEIRTREAMELALAFAETGHLCLATLHATNAAQALDRVVHLFPRDRRDHLLLDLSLNLKAVLAQRLIPRADGDGRRVALEVLFNTPLAADVIRRGDTPLLKDIMQRSADLGMRTFDHAIYELYCEGEISYEEALLNAESANEVRLMVKLGKGLDADKLAAGVSQAGLARAHDEDLPITEHKSKSVN
;
A
#
# COMPACT_ATOMS: atom_id res chain seq x y z
N MET A 1 33.36 -18.58 0.65
CA MET A 1 32.10 -18.50 1.37
C MET A 1 30.98 -18.34 0.34
N GLN A 2 29.84 -19.02 0.51
CA GLN A 2 28.76 -18.94 -0.50
C GLN A 2 27.60 -18.13 0.06
N ILE A 3 27.08 -17.19 -0.73
CA ILE A 3 25.95 -16.34 -0.35
C ILE A 3 24.70 -17.18 -0.03
N ASP A 4 24.51 -18.30 -0.72
CA ASP A 4 23.34 -19.16 -0.54
C ASP A 4 23.21 -19.69 0.90
N THR A 5 24.33 -19.86 1.64
CA THR A 5 24.29 -20.21 3.07
C THR A 5 23.52 -19.16 3.90
N PHE A 6 23.77 -17.87 3.62
CA PHE A 6 23.09 -16.77 4.30
C PHE A 6 21.63 -16.64 3.84
N LEU A 7 21.36 -16.87 2.55
CA LEU A 7 19.97 -16.87 2.03
C LEU A 7 19.12 -17.97 2.64
N HIS A 8 19.67 -19.20 2.75
CA HIS A 8 18.97 -20.30 3.45
C HIS A 8 18.69 -19.96 4.91
N ALA A 9 19.66 -19.35 5.61
CA ALA A 9 19.47 -18.96 7.00
C ALA A 9 18.47 -17.81 7.15
N MET A 10 18.48 -16.83 6.24
CA MET A 10 17.51 -15.74 6.15
C MET A 10 16.09 -16.27 6.00
N VAL A 11 15.85 -17.17 5.03
CA VAL A 11 14.52 -17.75 4.77
C VAL A 11 14.05 -18.58 5.96
N ARG A 12 14.92 -19.44 6.54
CA ARG A 12 14.60 -20.29 7.69
C ARG A 12 14.23 -19.48 8.93
N LYS A 13 14.88 -18.31 9.14
CA LYS A 13 14.60 -17.41 10.26
C LYS A 13 13.39 -16.48 10.01
N GLY A 14 12.79 -16.49 8.83
CA GLY A 14 11.74 -15.55 8.45
C GLY A 14 12.20 -14.09 8.38
N ALA A 15 13.50 -13.87 8.08
CA ALA A 15 14.05 -12.53 8.03
C ALA A 15 13.63 -11.80 6.75
N SER A 16 13.41 -10.49 6.86
CA SER A 16 13.03 -9.61 5.74
C SER A 16 14.23 -9.13 4.93
N ASP A 17 15.36 -8.85 5.59
CA ASP A 17 16.53 -8.26 4.94
C ASP A 17 17.81 -8.99 5.41
N LEU A 18 18.79 -9.12 4.50
CA LEU A 18 20.16 -9.61 4.76
C LEU A 18 21.13 -8.48 4.42
N PHE A 19 22.06 -8.22 5.33
CA PHE A 19 23.09 -7.18 5.22
C PHE A 19 24.46 -7.84 5.11
N ILE A 20 25.16 -7.55 4.04
CA ILE A 20 26.55 -7.94 3.77
C ILE A 20 27.34 -6.66 3.57
N THR A 21 28.23 -6.34 4.51
CA THR A 21 28.96 -5.08 4.49
C THR A 21 30.39 -5.33 4.96
N SER A 22 31.36 -4.77 4.26
CA SER A 22 32.77 -4.83 4.66
C SER A 22 32.98 -4.23 6.05
N GLY A 23 33.80 -4.86 6.86
CA GLY A 23 34.08 -4.46 8.24
C GLY A 23 32.99 -4.81 9.25
N SER A 24 31.89 -5.45 8.81
CA SER A 24 30.76 -5.83 9.66
C SER A 24 30.49 -7.32 9.64
N VAL A 25 29.88 -7.82 10.71
CA VAL A 25 29.36 -9.19 10.76
C VAL A 25 28.11 -9.27 9.87
N PRO A 26 27.99 -10.27 8.97
CA PRO A 26 26.75 -10.51 8.25
C PRO A 26 25.55 -10.53 9.20
N SER A 27 24.47 -9.84 8.82
CA SER A 27 23.33 -9.63 9.72
C SER A 27 22.03 -9.74 8.97
N VAL A 28 20.97 -10.13 9.68
CA VAL A 28 19.60 -10.20 9.14
C VAL A 28 18.66 -9.32 9.96
N LYS A 29 17.55 -8.90 9.35
CA LYS A 29 16.48 -8.17 10.02
C LYS A 29 15.26 -9.06 10.19
N ILE A 30 14.84 -9.28 11.44
CA ILE A 30 13.68 -10.10 11.80
C ILE A 30 12.72 -9.22 12.62
N HIS A 31 11.48 -9.07 12.16
CA HIS A 31 10.48 -8.22 12.81
C HIS A 31 10.99 -6.80 13.16
N GLY A 32 11.81 -6.23 12.28
CA GLY A 32 12.38 -4.91 12.48
C GLY A 32 13.66 -4.87 13.33
N VAL A 33 14.05 -5.97 13.99
CA VAL A 33 15.24 -6.09 14.83
C VAL A 33 16.40 -6.67 14.04
N LEU A 34 17.61 -6.09 14.20
CA LEU A 34 18.82 -6.57 13.55
C LEU A 34 19.46 -7.67 14.39
N GLU A 35 19.66 -8.85 13.79
CA GLU A 35 20.38 -9.98 14.38
C GLU A 35 21.66 -10.28 13.61
N LYS A 36 22.77 -10.42 14.31
CA LYS A 36 24.05 -10.83 13.73
C LYS A 36 24.13 -12.35 13.61
N PHE A 37 24.73 -12.82 12.51
CA PHE A 37 25.12 -14.23 12.44
C PHE A 37 26.28 -14.53 13.40
N ASN A 38 26.41 -15.79 13.81
CA ASN A 38 27.61 -16.24 14.51
C ASN A 38 28.74 -16.41 13.50
N TYR A 39 29.34 -15.29 13.13
CA TYR A 39 30.38 -15.17 12.12
C TYR A 39 31.35 -14.04 12.48
N GLU A 40 32.50 -14.00 11.85
CA GLU A 40 33.45 -12.89 11.98
C GLU A 40 33.07 -11.71 11.07
N SER A 41 33.61 -10.53 11.36
CA SER A 41 33.47 -9.36 10.50
C SER A 41 34.15 -9.65 9.15
N LEU A 42 33.44 -9.31 8.06
CA LEU A 42 33.92 -9.53 6.70
C LEU A 42 35.09 -8.60 6.38
N SER A 43 36.18 -9.14 5.85
CA SER A 43 37.18 -8.32 5.20
C SER A 43 36.66 -7.68 3.92
N PRO A 44 37.31 -6.61 3.40
CA PRO A 44 36.91 -6.01 2.10
C PRO A 44 36.85 -7.04 0.96
N ASP A 45 37.82 -7.94 0.87
CA ASP A 45 37.90 -8.98 -0.16
C ASP A 45 36.77 -10.01 -0.01
N GLN A 46 36.49 -10.44 1.22
CA GLN A 46 35.37 -11.37 1.48
C GLN A 46 34.01 -10.77 1.13
N ALA A 47 33.78 -9.49 1.44
CA ALA A 47 32.54 -8.81 1.07
C ALA A 47 32.43 -8.68 -0.45
N ARG A 48 33.52 -8.30 -1.13
CA ARG A 48 33.58 -8.21 -2.60
C ARG A 48 33.27 -9.56 -3.26
N ASP A 49 33.93 -10.63 -2.84
CA ASP A 49 33.74 -11.97 -3.39
C ASP A 49 32.29 -12.44 -3.25
N LEU A 50 31.65 -12.19 -2.09
CA LEU A 50 30.25 -12.53 -1.86
C LEU A 50 29.33 -11.77 -2.80
N VAL A 51 29.53 -10.45 -2.92
CA VAL A 51 28.70 -9.60 -3.78
C VAL A 51 28.88 -9.99 -5.24
N TYR A 52 30.11 -10.11 -5.71
CA TYR A 52 30.40 -10.43 -7.11
C TYR A 52 29.95 -11.85 -7.50
N SER A 53 29.86 -12.79 -6.54
CA SER A 53 29.40 -14.16 -6.80
C SER A 53 27.93 -14.24 -7.30
N ILE A 54 27.13 -13.19 -7.09
CA ILE A 54 25.73 -13.14 -7.51
C ILE A 54 25.44 -12.10 -8.61
N MET A 55 26.46 -11.32 -9.00
CA MET A 55 26.35 -10.33 -10.07
C MET A 55 26.75 -10.93 -11.41
N SER A 56 25.98 -10.61 -12.44
CA SER A 56 26.39 -10.86 -13.84
C SER A 56 27.57 -9.95 -14.24
N GLY A 57 28.30 -10.30 -15.30
CA GLY A 57 29.39 -9.46 -15.79
C GLY A 57 28.96 -8.04 -16.17
N SER A 58 27.76 -7.84 -16.71
CA SER A 58 27.21 -6.52 -17.03
C SER A 58 26.92 -5.70 -15.76
N GLN A 59 26.39 -6.33 -14.71
CA GLN A 59 26.11 -5.69 -13.42
C GLN A 59 27.40 -5.29 -12.70
N GLN A 60 28.45 -6.10 -12.81
CA GLN A 60 29.76 -5.75 -12.25
C GLN A 60 30.35 -4.51 -12.95
N VAL A 61 30.27 -4.44 -14.29
CA VAL A 61 30.72 -3.27 -15.06
C VAL A 61 29.90 -2.03 -14.71
N GLU A 62 28.59 -2.15 -14.60
CA GLU A 62 27.70 -1.05 -14.15
C GLU A 62 28.12 -0.54 -12.77
N PHE A 63 28.29 -1.46 -11.83
CA PHE A 63 28.68 -1.12 -10.45
C PHE A 63 30.06 -0.42 -10.37
N GLU A 64 31.04 -0.87 -11.14
CA GLU A 64 32.37 -0.23 -11.16
C GLU A 64 32.34 1.20 -11.71
N VAL A 65 31.36 1.54 -12.54
CA VAL A 65 31.19 2.88 -13.10
C VAL A 65 30.30 3.77 -12.22
N THR A 66 29.20 3.22 -11.72
CA THR A 66 28.16 4.00 -11.02
C THR A 66 28.28 3.97 -9.50
N HIS A 67 29.01 2.97 -8.96
CA HIS A 67 29.12 2.64 -7.53
C HIS A 67 27.82 2.20 -6.87
N GLU A 68 26.79 1.91 -7.68
CA GLU A 68 25.50 1.38 -7.28
C GLU A 68 25.00 0.38 -8.32
N CYS A 69 24.33 -0.68 -7.87
CA CYS A 69 23.66 -1.62 -8.77
C CYS A 69 22.45 -2.24 -8.08
N ASN A 70 21.32 -2.25 -8.78
CA ASN A 70 20.07 -2.86 -8.30
C ASN A 70 19.67 -3.98 -9.25
N PHE A 71 19.33 -5.15 -8.71
CA PHE A 71 18.86 -6.28 -9.50
C PHE A 71 18.02 -7.24 -8.68
N ALA A 72 17.28 -8.11 -9.38
CA ALA A 72 16.56 -9.21 -8.77
C ALA A 72 17.40 -10.50 -8.82
N LEU A 73 17.41 -11.24 -7.72
CA LEU A 73 18.05 -12.53 -7.59
C LEU A 73 16.99 -13.59 -7.33
N GLN A 74 16.84 -14.56 -8.27
CA GLN A 74 15.99 -15.72 -8.07
C GLN A 74 16.83 -16.91 -7.61
N ARG A 75 16.35 -17.65 -6.61
CA ARG A 75 16.96 -18.89 -6.12
C ARG A 75 15.89 -19.96 -5.93
N ASP A 76 16.09 -21.10 -6.57
CA ASP A 76 15.16 -22.23 -6.48
C ASP A 76 15.01 -22.68 -5.02
N GLY A 77 13.75 -22.85 -4.58
CA GLY A 77 13.42 -23.23 -3.22
C GLY A 77 13.59 -22.14 -2.16
N LEU A 78 14.18 -20.97 -2.47
CA LEU A 78 14.36 -19.84 -1.55
C LEU A 78 13.48 -18.64 -1.89
N GLY A 79 13.08 -18.50 -3.17
CA GLY A 79 12.27 -17.39 -3.65
C GLY A 79 13.08 -16.30 -4.37
N ARG A 80 12.49 -15.13 -4.47
CA ARG A 80 13.06 -13.94 -5.12
C ARG A 80 13.55 -12.93 -4.09
N PHE A 81 14.70 -12.32 -4.39
CA PHE A 81 15.32 -11.30 -3.56
C PHE A 81 15.61 -10.06 -4.41
N ARG A 82 15.32 -8.89 -3.88
CA ARG A 82 15.81 -7.63 -4.40
C ARG A 82 17.17 -7.35 -3.81
N VAL A 83 18.15 -7.08 -4.65
CA VAL A 83 19.53 -6.82 -4.26
C VAL A 83 19.88 -5.37 -4.58
N ASN A 84 20.36 -4.66 -3.58
CA ASN A 84 20.97 -3.35 -3.74
C ASN A 84 22.45 -3.48 -3.36
N VAL A 85 23.36 -3.23 -4.30
CA VAL A 85 24.79 -3.17 -4.12
C VAL A 85 25.23 -1.73 -4.14
N PHE A 86 26.05 -1.32 -3.19
CA PHE A 86 26.52 0.05 -3.04
C PHE A 86 27.95 0.13 -2.56
N GLN A 87 28.62 1.25 -2.85
CA GLN A 87 29.92 1.57 -2.33
C GLN A 87 29.81 2.45 -1.08
N HIS A 88 30.57 2.13 -0.04
CA HIS A 88 30.72 2.96 1.16
C HIS A 88 32.18 2.98 1.63
N GLN A 89 32.75 4.16 1.91
CA GLN A 89 34.13 4.31 2.38
C GLN A 89 35.15 3.50 1.54
N ASN A 90 35.02 3.53 0.23
CA ASN A 90 35.81 2.73 -0.74
C ASN A 90 35.68 1.21 -0.61
N ASN A 91 34.70 0.72 0.13
CA ASN A 91 34.38 -0.70 0.26
C ASN A 91 33.01 -1.01 -0.33
N ILE A 92 32.75 -2.30 -0.57
CA ILE A 92 31.49 -2.77 -1.10
C ILE A 92 30.56 -3.21 0.03
N GLY A 93 29.27 -2.90 -0.15
CA GLY A 93 28.18 -3.40 0.68
C GLY A 93 27.02 -3.85 -0.17
N MET A 94 26.18 -4.69 0.39
CA MET A 94 24.97 -5.21 -0.25
C MET A 94 23.86 -5.43 0.78
N VAL A 95 22.63 -5.08 0.38
CA VAL A 95 21.41 -5.44 1.11
C VAL A 95 20.54 -6.27 0.20
N LEU A 96 20.10 -7.43 0.69
CA LEU A 96 19.11 -8.26 0.01
C LEU A 96 17.81 -8.22 0.79
N ARG A 97 16.72 -7.89 0.11
CA ARG A 97 15.36 -7.96 0.66
C ARG A 97 14.62 -9.13 0.04
N ARG A 98 14.04 -9.97 0.91
CA ARG A 98 13.19 -11.08 0.47
C ARG A 98 11.87 -10.52 -0.03
N ILE A 99 11.45 -10.95 -1.22
CA ILE A 99 10.15 -10.65 -1.79
C ILE A 99 9.17 -11.73 -1.35
N GLU A 100 8.00 -11.31 -0.86
CA GLU A 100 6.99 -12.23 -0.36
C GLU A 100 6.34 -13.03 -1.52
N THR A 101 6.19 -14.31 -1.33
CA THR A 101 5.58 -15.22 -2.31
C THR A 101 4.23 -15.75 -1.84
N LYS A 102 3.93 -15.65 -0.55
CA LYS A 102 2.60 -16.00 -0.03
C LYS A 102 1.68 -14.80 -0.24
N ILE A 103 0.74 -14.94 -1.16
CA ILE A 103 -0.31 -13.94 -1.35
C ILE A 103 -1.38 -14.16 -0.27
N PRO A 104 -1.67 -13.18 0.59
CA PRO A 104 -2.71 -13.30 1.59
C PRO A 104 -4.10 -13.27 0.92
N THR A 105 -5.04 -14.00 1.48
CA THR A 105 -6.44 -13.99 1.02
C THR A 105 -7.21 -12.79 1.60
N PHE A 106 -8.39 -12.52 1.04
CA PHE A 106 -9.28 -11.50 1.61
C PHE A 106 -9.69 -11.82 3.04
N ASP A 107 -9.95 -13.09 3.36
CA ASP A 107 -10.28 -13.56 4.71
C ASP A 107 -9.12 -13.34 5.69
N GLU A 108 -7.89 -13.73 5.31
CA GLU A 108 -6.69 -13.51 6.13
C GLU A 108 -6.46 -12.01 6.42
N LEU A 109 -6.78 -11.15 5.47
CA LEU A 109 -6.68 -9.69 5.61
C LEU A 109 -7.92 -9.04 6.22
N GLN A 110 -8.99 -9.80 6.42
CA GLN A 110 -10.30 -9.33 6.88
C GLN A 110 -10.81 -8.14 6.05
N LEU A 111 -10.69 -8.27 4.72
CA LEU A 111 -11.10 -7.26 3.76
C LEU A 111 -12.59 -7.41 3.41
N PRO A 112 -13.28 -6.31 3.08
CA PRO A 112 -14.68 -6.36 2.67
C PRO A 112 -14.88 -7.16 1.37
N THR A 113 -15.99 -7.93 1.31
CA THR A 113 -16.35 -8.78 0.14
C THR A 113 -16.52 -7.99 -1.17
N VAL A 114 -16.79 -6.69 -1.09
CA VAL A 114 -16.85 -5.80 -2.25
C VAL A 114 -15.59 -5.84 -3.11
N LEU A 115 -14.43 -6.14 -2.52
CA LEU A 115 -13.17 -6.27 -3.27
C LEU A 115 -13.14 -7.51 -4.15
N GLU A 116 -13.88 -8.58 -3.80
CA GLU A 116 -14.05 -9.76 -4.65
C GLU A 116 -14.76 -9.40 -5.95
N GLU A 117 -15.88 -8.69 -5.85
CA GLU A 117 -16.66 -8.22 -7.01
C GLU A 117 -15.82 -7.28 -7.89
N LEU A 118 -15.11 -6.34 -7.27
CA LEU A 118 -14.23 -5.43 -7.98
C LEU A 118 -13.08 -6.14 -8.69
N SER A 119 -12.51 -7.19 -8.08
CA SER A 119 -11.47 -8.01 -8.69
C SER A 119 -11.94 -8.75 -9.93
N MET A 120 -13.24 -9.09 -10.00
CA MET A 120 -13.86 -9.80 -11.12
C MET A 120 -14.47 -8.85 -12.16
N THR A 121 -14.37 -7.54 -11.98
CA THR A 121 -14.82 -6.54 -12.96
C THR A 121 -14.11 -6.76 -14.30
N LYS A 122 -14.85 -6.64 -15.41
CA LYS A 122 -14.31 -6.91 -16.75
C LYS A 122 -13.45 -5.77 -17.29
N ARG A 123 -13.84 -4.51 -17.01
CA ARG A 123 -13.19 -3.31 -17.56
C ARG A 123 -13.39 -2.10 -16.68
N GLY A 124 -12.55 -1.12 -16.86
CA GLY A 124 -12.58 0.18 -16.20
C GLY A 124 -11.40 0.39 -15.28
N LEU A 125 -11.29 1.56 -14.70
CA LEU A 125 -10.20 1.96 -13.81
C LEU A 125 -10.63 1.82 -12.35
N ILE A 126 -9.81 1.15 -11.55
CA ILE A 126 -9.92 1.12 -10.08
C ILE A 126 -8.66 1.75 -9.51
N LEU A 127 -8.84 2.80 -8.70
CA LEU A 127 -7.76 3.49 -8.03
C LEU A 127 -7.67 3.03 -6.57
N MET A 128 -6.54 2.44 -6.18
CA MET A 128 -6.20 2.14 -4.80
C MET A 128 -5.34 3.27 -4.24
N VAL A 129 -5.82 3.96 -3.20
CA VAL A 129 -5.13 5.12 -2.65
C VAL A 129 -4.87 4.99 -1.15
N GLY A 130 -3.91 5.72 -0.65
CA GLY A 130 -3.48 5.69 0.75
C GLY A 130 -2.03 6.16 0.87
N ALA A 131 -1.61 6.52 2.07
CA ALA A 131 -0.23 6.87 2.36
C ALA A 131 0.72 5.66 2.17
N THR A 132 2.01 5.89 2.23
CA THR A 132 3.02 4.82 2.20
C THR A 132 2.82 3.87 3.38
N SER A 133 3.04 2.57 3.18
CA SER A 133 2.91 1.51 4.20
C SER A 133 1.49 1.30 4.74
N MET A 134 0.46 1.77 4.04
CA MET A 134 -0.96 1.52 4.38
C MET A 134 -1.51 0.24 3.75
N GLY A 135 -0.65 -0.67 3.25
CA GLY A 135 -1.05 -1.99 2.77
C GLY A 135 -1.69 -2.03 1.38
N LYS A 136 -1.56 -0.97 0.57
CA LYS A 136 -2.12 -0.92 -0.80
C LYS A 136 -1.67 -2.10 -1.67
N SER A 137 -0.36 -2.36 -1.72
CA SER A 137 0.22 -3.46 -2.50
C SER A 137 -0.26 -4.83 -2.02
N THR A 138 -0.42 -5.00 -0.70
CA THR A 138 -0.94 -6.24 -0.12
C THR A 138 -2.39 -6.48 -0.54
N THR A 139 -3.24 -5.45 -0.49
CA THR A 139 -4.64 -5.53 -0.91
C THR A 139 -4.75 -5.79 -2.42
N LEU A 140 -3.94 -5.10 -3.24
CA LEU A 140 -3.90 -5.34 -4.69
C LEU A 140 -3.38 -6.74 -5.01
N ALA A 141 -2.37 -7.25 -4.28
CA ALA A 141 -1.91 -8.62 -4.44
C ALA A 141 -3.03 -9.62 -4.12
N ALA A 142 -3.81 -9.39 -3.06
CA ALA A 142 -4.99 -10.21 -2.75
C ALA A 142 -6.05 -10.15 -3.86
N MET A 143 -6.32 -8.96 -4.44
CA MET A 143 -7.25 -8.79 -5.58
C MET A 143 -6.78 -9.56 -6.82
N ILE A 144 -5.51 -9.46 -7.16
CA ILE A 144 -4.90 -10.21 -8.27
C ILE A 144 -4.94 -11.72 -7.98
N GLY A 145 -4.58 -12.14 -6.75
CA GLY A 145 -4.65 -13.54 -6.33
C GLY A 145 -6.06 -14.10 -6.41
N TYR A 146 -7.07 -13.36 -5.95
CA TYR A 146 -8.47 -13.76 -6.05
C TYR A 146 -8.89 -13.97 -7.52
N ARG A 147 -8.57 -13.01 -8.40
CA ARG A 147 -8.85 -13.12 -9.83
C ARG A 147 -8.12 -14.29 -10.48
N ASN A 148 -6.86 -14.49 -10.14
CA ASN A 148 -6.05 -15.60 -10.64
C ASN A 148 -6.68 -16.97 -10.32
N ASN A 149 -7.25 -17.11 -9.13
CA ASN A 149 -7.88 -18.35 -8.68
C ASN A 149 -9.29 -18.58 -9.23
N ASN A 150 -10.00 -17.49 -9.62
CA ASN A 150 -11.42 -17.54 -9.98
C ASN A 150 -11.72 -17.17 -11.43
N SER A 151 -10.69 -16.91 -12.26
CA SER A 151 -10.85 -16.49 -13.65
C SER A 151 -9.76 -17.10 -14.55
N THR A 152 -9.91 -16.87 -15.82
CA THR A 152 -8.87 -17.17 -16.83
C THR A 152 -8.54 -15.87 -17.56
N GLY A 153 -7.33 -15.79 -18.12
CA GLY A 153 -6.89 -14.64 -18.91
C GLY A 153 -5.45 -14.26 -18.63
N HIS A 154 -5.05 -13.06 -19.05
CA HIS A 154 -3.70 -12.55 -18.90
C HIS A 154 -3.68 -11.30 -18.02
N ILE A 155 -2.92 -11.34 -16.94
CA ILE A 155 -2.71 -10.23 -16.01
C ILE A 155 -1.29 -9.71 -16.21
N VAL A 156 -1.15 -8.44 -16.57
CA VAL A 156 0.15 -7.76 -16.68
C VAL A 156 0.31 -6.80 -15.53
N CYS A 157 1.37 -6.99 -14.74
CA CYS A 157 1.72 -6.09 -13.64
C CYS A 157 3.00 -5.31 -13.99
N VAL A 158 2.97 -4.00 -13.82
CA VAL A 158 4.14 -3.13 -13.92
C VAL A 158 4.34 -2.45 -12.57
N GLU A 159 5.45 -2.72 -11.92
CA GLU A 159 5.68 -2.35 -10.51
C GLU A 159 7.07 -1.73 -10.31
N ASP A 160 7.22 -0.91 -9.26
CA ASP A 160 8.48 -0.28 -8.86
C ASP A 160 8.58 -0.18 -7.33
N PRO A 161 9.08 -1.25 -6.67
CA PRO A 161 9.40 -2.60 -7.15
C PRO A 161 8.24 -3.61 -7.05
N ILE A 162 8.47 -4.86 -7.51
CA ILE A 162 7.59 -6.00 -7.20
C ILE A 162 7.68 -6.32 -5.72
N GLU A 163 6.53 -6.25 -5.00
CA GLU A 163 6.44 -6.59 -3.57
C GLU A 163 5.96 -8.02 -3.32
N PHE A 164 5.14 -8.58 -4.23
CA PHE A 164 4.61 -9.94 -4.15
C PHE A 164 4.83 -10.65 -5.48
N VAL A 165 5.30 -11.90 -5.43
CA VAL A 165 5.44 -12.73 -6.63
C VAL A 165 4.22 -13.64 -6.75
N HIS A 166 3.44 -13.42 -7.79
CA HIS A 166 2.28 -14.26 -8.11
C HIS A 166 2.69 -15.54 -8.82
N GLN A 167 2.13 -16.66 -8.38
CA GLN A 167 2.23 -17.92 -9.11
C GLN A 167 1.02 -18.03 -10.05
N PRO A 168 1.20 -18.31 -11.35
CA PRO A 168 0.10 -18.55 -12.27
C PRO A 168 -0.75 -19.74 -11.81
N ASP A 169 -2.09 -19.58 -11.85
CA ASP A 169 -3.07 -20.64 -11.62
C ASP A 169 -4.09 -20.64 -12.77
N GLY A 170 -5.26 -20.03 -12.61
CA GLY A 170 -6.21 -19.85 -13.70
C GLY A 170 -5.78 -18.81 -14.75
N CYS A 171 -4.98 -17.82 -14.37
CA CYS A 171 -4.48 -16.76 -15.24
C CYS A 171 -2.98 -16.93 -15.57
N ILE A 172 -2.59 -16.40 -16.74
CA ILE A 172 -1.18 -16.09 -17.00
C ILE A 172 -0.87 -14.77 -16.29
N ILE A 173 0.22 -14.72 -15.51
CA ILE A 173 0.64 -13.49 -14.82
C ILE A 173 2.02 -13.10 -15.29
N THR A 174 2.13 -11.90 -15.88
CA THR A 174 3.38 -11.30 -16.31
C THR A 174 3.68 -10.10 -15.42
N GLN A 175 4.70 -10.22 -14.56
CA GLN A 175 5.16 -9.13 -13.70
C GLN A 175 6.45 -8.54 -14.26
N ARG A 176 6.51 -7.20 -14.34
CA ARG A 176 7.67 -6.46 -14.86
C ARG A 176 8.06 -5.38 -13.85
N GLU A 177 9.29 -5.42 -13.40
CA GLU A 177 9.87 -4.44 -12.48
C GLU A 177 10.56 -3.31 -13.25
N VAL A 178 10.23 -2.07 -12.93
CA VAL A 178 10.88 -0.89 -13.53
C VAL A 178 12.34 -0.83 -13.08
N GLY A 179 13.23 -0.55 -14.01
CA GLY A 179 14.68 -0.54 -13.79
C GLY A 179 15.36 -1.92 -13.89
N ILE A 180 14.56 -3.01 -13.97
CA ILE A 180 15.07 -4.39 -14.11
C ILE A 180 14.55 -5.03 -15.39
N ASP A 181 13.23 -5.14 -15.54
CA ASP A 181 12.57 -5.81 -16.67
C ASP A 181 12.10 -4.80 -17.73
N THR A 182 12.08 -3.52 -17.41
CA THR A 182 11.67 -2.42 -18.28
C THR A 182 12.31 -1.10 -17.82
N GLU A 183 12.51 -0.18 -18.75
CA GLU A 183 13.16 1.10 -18.47
C GLU A 183 12.27 2.08 -17.66
N SER A 184 10.96 2.07 -17.91
CA SER A 184 10.01 2.97 -17.27
C SER A 184 8.59 2.39 -17.26
N PHE A 185 7.71 2.99 -16.44
CA PHE A 185 6.28 2.68 -16.48
C PHE A 185 5.69 2.91 -17.86
N GLU A 186 6.00 4.05 -18.48
CA GLU A 186 5.46 4.44 -19.79
C GLU A 186 5.87 3.45 -20.88
N SER A 187 7.14 3.03 -20.91
CA SER A 187 7.65 2.03 -21.83
C SER A 187 6.93 0.68 -21.65
N ALA A 188 6.82 0.23 -20.40
CA ALA A 188 6.15 -1.03 -20.08
C ALA A 188 4.67 -1.00 -20.46
N LEU A 189 3.95 0.06 -20.11
CA LEU A 189 2.51 0.19 -20.36
C LEU A 189 2.20 0.29 -21.85
N LYS A 190 2.96 1.08 -22.62
CA LYS A 190 2.82 1.13 -24.11
C LYS A 190 2.96 -0.24 -24.75
N ASN A 191 3.86 -1.07 -24.23
CA ASN A 191 4.07 -2.42 -24.75
C ASN A 191 3.02 -3.41 -24.23
N ALA A 192 2.47 -3.21 -23.03
CA ALA A 192 1.44 -4.08 -22.45
C ALA A 192 0.19 -4.18 -23.33
N LEU A 193 -0.21 -3.11 -24.02
CA LEU A 193 -1.32 -3.13 -25.00
C LEU A 193 -1.18 -4.18 -26.10
N ARG A 194 0.07 -4.58 -26.41
CA ARG A 194 0.37 -5.57 -27.45
C ARG A 194 0.49 -7.00 -26.91
N GLN A 195 0.33 -7.16 -25.60
CA GLN A 195 0.46 -8.45 -24.92
C GLN A 195 -0.90 -9.12 -24.68
N ALA A 196 -1.99 -8.59 -25.25
CA ALA A 196 -3.36 -9.05 -25.05
C ALA A 196 -3.74 -9.26 -23.55
N PRO A 197 -3.56 -8.26 -22.70
CA PRO A 197 -3.93 -8.36 -21.29
C PRO A 197 -5.44 -8.27 -21.11
N ASP A 198 -5.98 -8.96 -20.11
CA ASP A 198 -7.33 -8.73 -19.60
C ASP A 198 -7.32 -7.76 -18.43
N VAL A 199 -6.25 -7.81 -17.64
CA VAL A 199 -6.03 -6.95 -16.46
C VAL A 199 -4.64 -6.35 -16.52
N ILE A 200 -4.54 -5.08 -16.15
CA ILE A 200 -3.28 -4.38 -16.02
C ILE A 200 -3.20 -3.78 -14.62
N LEU A 201 -2.12 -4.10 -13.90
CA LEU A 201 -1.76 -3.46 -12.64
C LEU A 201 -0.65 -2.43 -12.91
N VAL A 202 -0.95 -1.17 -12.60
CA VAL A 202 0.02 -0.07 -12.59
C VAL A 202 0.41 0.19 -11.13
N GLY A 203 1.61 -0.21 -10.76
CA GLY A 203 2.10 -0.17 -9.38
C GLY A 203 1.91 1.20 -8.74
N GLU A 204 2.26 2.28 -9.46
CA GLU A 204 1.98 3.65 -9.03
C GLU A 204 1.86 4.62 -10.22
N ILE A 205 0.83 5.47 -10.19
CA ILE A 205 0.69 6.60 -11.13
C ILE A 205 1.36 7.84 -10.53
N ARG A 206 2.50 8.23 -11.11
CA ARG A 206 3.25 9.44 -10.72
C ARG A 206 3.23 10.53 -11.79
N THR A 207 2.99 10.14 -13.04
CA THR A 207 3.07 11.02 -14.21
C THR A 207 1.73 11.10 -14.93
N ARG A 208 1.57 12.17 -15.70
CA ARG A 208 0.42 12.37 -16.59
C ARG A 208 0.33 11.23 -17.61
N GLU A 209 1.46 10.87 -18.21
CA GLU A 209 1.57 9.84 -19.24
C GLU A 209 1.10 8.48 -18.72
N ALA A 210 1.49 8.11 -17.49
CA ALA A 210 1.01 6.87 -16.86
C ALA A 210 -0.50 6.90 -16.63
N MET A 211 -1.07 8.06 -16.24
CA MET A 211 -2.52 8.22 -16.07
C MET A 211 -3.27 8.16 -17.40
N GLU A 212 -2.77 8.80 -18.47
CA GLU A 212 -3.34 8.72 -19.81
C GLU A 212 -3.38 7.27 -20.31
N LEU A 213 -2.31 6.50 -20.08
CA LEU A 213 -2.27 5.07 -20.45
C LEU A 213 -3.24 4.24 -19.61
N ALA A 214 -3.35 4.48 -18.30
CA ALA A 214 -4.30 3.77 -17.44
C ALA A 214 -5.75 4.00 -17.88
N LEU A 215 -6.11 5.23 -18.26
CA LEU A 215 -7.44 5.57 -18.82
C LEU A 215 -7.64 4.90 -20.19
N ALA A 216 -6.65 4.93 -21.07
CA ALA A 216 -6.73 4.28 -22.38
C ALA A 216 -6.97 2.76 -22.26
N PHE A 217 -6.35 2.08 -21.28
CA PHE A 217 -6.66 0.67 -21.00
C PHE A 217 -8.12 0.48 -20.58
N ALA A 218 -8.60 1.30 -19.63
CA ALA A 218 -9.98 1.23 -19.15
C ALA A 218 -10.99 1.47 -20.27
N GLU A 219 -10.72 2.44 -21.15
CA GLU A 219 -11.55 2.79 -22.33
C GLU A 219 -11.58 1.67 -23.36
N THR A 220 -10.44 1.02 -23.61
CA THR A 220 -10.33 -0.06 -24.60
C THR A 220 -10.81 -1.42 -24.08
N GLY A 221 -11.41 -1.48 -22.92
CA GLY A 221 -12.13 -2.66 -22.43
C GLY A 221 -11.37 -3.53 -21.43
N HIS A 222 -10.22 -3.08 -20.92
CA HIS A 222 -9.41 -3.79 -19.93
C HIS A 222 -9.75 -3.34 -18.51
N LEU A 223 -9.53 -4.19 -17.52
CA LEU A 223 -9.50 -3.77 -16.12
C LEU A 223 -8.12 -3.19 -15.82
N CYS A 224 -8.09 -1.93 -15.39
CA CYS A 224 -6.87 -1.29 -14.92
C CYS A 224 -6.97 -1.07 -13.41
N LEU A 225 -6.03 -1.66 -12.68
CA LEU A 225 -5.80 -1.43 -11.25
C LEU A 225 -4.60 -0.51 -11.11
N ALA A 226 -4.70 0.57 -10.37
CA ALA A 226 -3.58 1.49 -10.21
C ALA A 226 -3.49 2.05 -8.80
N THR A 227 -2.29 2.39 -8.32
CA THR A 227 -2.15 3.08 -7.05
C THR A 227 -1.84 4.56 -7.22
N LEU A 228 -2.25 5.33 -6.21
CA LEU A 228 -1.92 6.74 -6.03
C LEU A 228 -1.66 7.03 -4.55
N HIS A 229 -0.80 8.00 -4.28
CA HIS A 229 -0.63 8.53 -2.94
C HIS A 229 -1.64 9.65 -2.69
N ALA A 230 -2.76 9.33 -2.05
CA ALA A 230 -3.75 10.30 -1.58
C ALA A 230 -4.34 9.77 -0.27
N THR A 231 -4.99 10.62 0.52
CA THR A 231 -5.52 10.21 1.83
C THR A 231 -6.98 9.74 1.76
N ASN A 232 -7.73 10.14 0.72
CA ASN A 232 -9.12 9.75 0.48
C ASN A 232 -9.47 9.85 -1.01
N ALA A 233 -10.67 9.45 -1.40
CA ALA A 233 -11.14 9.42 -2.78
C ALA A 233 -11.20 10.81 -3.43
N ALA A 234 -11.68 11.82 -2.73
CA ALA A 234 -11.75 13.20 -3.25
C ALA A 234 -10.36 13.74 -3.56
N GLN A 235 -9.41 13.60 -2.62
CA GLN A 235 -8.01 14.01 -2.83
C GLN A 235 -7.33 13.21 -3.95
N ALA A 236 -7.68 11.94 -4.13
CA ALA A 236 -7.15 11.14 -5.24
C ALA A 236 -7.53 11.74 -6.59
N LEU A 237 -8.79 12.10 -6.76
CA LEU A 237 -9.28 12.75 -7.99
C LEU A 237 -8.66 14.13 -8.20
N ASP A 238 -8.57 14.95 -7.15
CA ASP A 238 -7.88 16.24 -7.21
C ASP A 238 -6.41 16.08 -7.63
N ARG A 239 -5.72 15.08 -7.07
CA ARG A 239 -4.33 14.80 -7.43
C ARG A 239 -4.19 14.39 -8.89
N VAL A 240 -5.09 13.54 -9.39
CA VAL A 240 -5.13 13.16 -10.82
C VAL A 240 -5.33 14.40 -11.68
N VAL A 241 -6.27 15.30 -11.34
CA VAL A 241 -6.52 16.56 -12.07
C VAL A 241 -5.28 17.46 -12.07
N HIS A 242 -4.50 17.45 -10.98
CA HIS A 242 -3.27 18.27 -10.89
C HIS A 242 -2.11 17.73 -11.74
N LEU A 243 -2.11 16.46 -12.15
CA LEU A 243 -1.13 15.94 -13.12
C LEU A 243 -1.30 16.57 -14.52
N PHE A 244 -2.47 17.13 -14.82
CA PHE A 244 -2.80 17.64 -16.16
C PHE A 244 -2.77 19.17 -16.21
N PRO A 245 -2.30 19.76 -17.34
CA PRO A 245 -2.40 21.17 -17.59
C PRO A 245 -3.88 21.59 -17.72
N ARG A 246 -4.15 22.85 -17.46
CA ARG A 246 -5.52 23.37 -17.33
C ARG A 246 -6.40 23.11 -18.56
N ASP A 247 -5.84 23.23 -19.74
CA ASP A 247 -6.52 23.02 -21.03
C ASP A 247 -6.92 21.56 -21.31
N ARG A 248 -6.38 20.61 -20.54
CA ARG A 248 -6.69 19.16 -20.66
C ARG A 248 -7.62 18.62 -19.57
N ARG A 249 -7.91 19.42 -18.53
CA ARG A 249 -8.64 18.95 -17.36
C ARG A 249 -10.08 18.56 -17.65
N ASP A 250 -10.75 19.29 -18.53
CA ASP A 250 -12.16 18.98 -18.90
C ASP A 250 -12.26 17.62 -19.60
N HIS A 251 -11.31 17.30 -20.50
CA HIS A 251 -11.26 15.98 -21.14
C HIS A 251 -10.94 14.88 -20.11
N LEU A 252 -9.97 15.10 -19.24
CA LEU A 252 -9.64 14.17 -18.17
C LEU A 252 -10.84 13.87 -17.27
N LEU A 253 -11.58 14.91 -16.85
CA LEU A 253 -12.77 14.73 -16.00
C LEU A 253 -13.86 13.96 -16.71
N LEU A 254 -14.04 14.19 -18.02
CA LEU A 254 -14.93 13.40 -18.84
C LEU A 254 -14.50 11.92 -18.90
N ASP A 255 -13.23 11.66 -19.21
CA ASP A 255 -12.68 10.30 -19.29
C ASP A 255 -12.77 9.56 -17.95
N LEU A 256 -12.46 10.24 -16.84
CA LEU A 256 -12.64 9.69 -15.48
C LEU A 256 -14.12 9.37 -15.21
N SER A 257 -15.04 10.28 -15.55
CA SER A 257 -16.47 10.06 -15.32
C SER A 257 -17.03 8.83 -16.06
N LEU A 258 -16.44 8.47 -17.20
CA LEU A 258 -16.86 7.34 -18.03
C LEU A 258 -16.15 6.03 -17.65
N ASN A 259 -14.87 6.09 -17.32
CA ASN A 259 -14.02 4.90 -17.23
C ASN A 259 -13.67 4.48 -15.79
N LEU A 260 -13.79 5.37 -14.80
CA LEU A 260 -13.61 5.03 -13.40
C LEU A 260 -14.68 4.00 -12.98
N LYS A 261 -14.30 3.02 -12.18
CA LYS A 261 -15.19 2.05 -11.52
C LYS A 261 -15.30 2.32 -10.04
N ALA A 262 -14.14 2.44 -9.40
CA ALA A 262 -14.08 2.72 -7.97
C ALA A 262 -12.82 3.48 -7.60
N VAL A 263 -12.88 4.22 -6.49
CA VAL A 263 -11.71 4.65 -5.72
C VAL A 263 -11.78 3.98 -4.37
N LEU A 264 -10.71 3.29 -4.01
CA LEU A 264 -10.55 2.56 -2.75
C LEU A 264 -9.46 3.27 -1.96
N ALA A 265 -9.81 3.95 -0.88
CA ALA A 265 -8.82 4.58 -0.03
C ALA A 265 -8.61 3.76 1.25
N GLN A 266 -7.35 3.52 1.63
CA GLN A 266 -6.99 2.57 2.68
C GLN A 266 -6.12 3.19 3.76
N ARG A 267 -6.45 2.85 5.01
CA ARG A 267 -5.63 3.09 6.19
C ARG A 267 -5.47 1.80 6.99
N LEU A 268 -4.31 1.66 7.67
CA LEU A 268 -4.07 0.60 8.63
C LEU A 268 -4.09 1.22 10.03
N ILE A 269 -4.99 0.74 10.87
CA ILE A 269 -5.20 1.25 12.23
C ILE A 269 -4.73 0.18 13.22
N PRO A 270 -3.96 0.52 14.28
CA PRO A 270 -3.57 -0.41 15.33
C PRO A 270 -4.78 -1.09 15.97
N ARG A 271 -4.68 -2.39 16.22
CA ARG A 271 -5.73 -3.15 16.89
C ARG A 271 -5.80 -2.83 18.37
N ALA A 272 -6.99 -2.97 18.95
CA ALA A 272 -7.22 -2.75 20.37
C ALA A 272 -6.44 -3.71 21.28
N ASP A 273 -6.17 -4.94 20.81
CA ASP A 273 -5.39 -5.96 21.53
C ASP A 273 -3.86 -5.71 21.42
N GLY A 274 -3.42 -4.75 20.61
CA GLY A 274 -2.01 -4.43 20.40
C GLY A 274 -1.28 -5.37 19.44
N ASP A 275 -1.96 -6.36 18.86
CA ASP A 275 -1.37 -7.32 17.93
C ASP A 275 -1.82 -7.05 16.48
N GLY A 276 -0.98 -6.34 15.75
CA GLY A 276 -1.21 -6.05 14.35
C GLY A 276 -2.08 -4.82 14.07
N ARG A 277 -2.67 -4.77 12.87
CA ARG A 277 -3.43 -3.62 12.39
C ARG A 277 -4.68 -4.09 11.65
N ARG A 278 -5.73 -3.27 11.67
CA ARG A 278 -6.97 -3.46 10.90
C ARG A 278 -7.02 -2.51 9.72
N VAL A 279 -7.61 -2.99 8.64
CA VAL A 279 -7.85 -2.18 7.45
C VAL A 279 -9.13 -1.37 7.63
N ALA A 280 -9.02 -0.05 7.57
CA ALA A 280 -10.15 0.83 7.31
C ALA A 280 -10.15 1.17 5.81
N LEU A 281 -11.26 0.91 5.13
CA LEU A 281 -11.41 1.09 3.69
C LEU A 281 -12.55 2.06 3.40
N GLU A 282 -12.23 3.18 2.75
CA GLU A 282 -13.19 4.05 2.11
C GLU A 282 -13.45 3.54 0.69
N VAL A 283 -14.71 3.49 0.28
CA VAL A 283 -15.16 2.97 -1.02
C VAL A 283 -16.04 3.98 -1.71
N LEU A 284 -15.58 4.49 -2.83
CA LEU A 284 -16.36 5.31 -3.76
C LEU A 284 -16.61 4.51 -5.04
N PHE A 285 -17.87 4.28 -5.40
CA PHE A 285 -18.25 3.77 -6.72
C PHE A 285 -18.61 4.89 -7.69
N ASN A 286 -18.27 4.71 -8.95
CA ASN A 286 -18.67 5.63 -10.01
C ASN A 286 -20.11 5.41 -10.45
N THR A 287 -21.06 5.69 -9.56
CA THR A 287 -22.49 5.73 -9.90
C THR A 287 -22.81 6.89 -10.85
N PRO A 288 -23.97 6.94 -11.53
CA PRO A 288 -24.34 8.06 -12.39
C PRO A 288 -24.24 9.43 -11.71
N LEU A 289 -24.59 9.49 -10.41
CA LEU A 289 -24.47 10.73 -9.63
C LEU A 289 -23.01 11.09 -9.34
N ALA A 290 -22.18 10.12 -8.96
CA ALA A 290 -20.74 10.34 -8.76
C ALA A 290 -20.06 10.75 -10.08
N ALA A 291 -20.41 10.10 -11.20
CA ALA A 291 -19.89 10.43 -12.53
C ALA A 291 -20.21 11.88 -12.94
N ASP A 292 -21.44 12.37 -12.66
CA ASP A 292 -21.79 13.75 -12.95
C ASP A 292 -21.00 14.75 -12.10
N VAL A 293 -20.79 14.44 -10.81
CA VAL A 293 -19.98 15.26 -9.90
C VAL A 293 -18.50 15.25 -10.33
N ILE A 294 -17.96 14.08 -10.69
CA ILE A 294 -16.57 13.96 -11.20
C ILE A 294 -16.42 14.78 -12.49
N ARG A 295 -17.36 14.67 -13.43
CA ARG A 295 -17.34 15.40 -14.70
C ARG A 295 -17.32 16.92 -14.50
N ARG A 296 -17.98 17.42 -13.44
CA ARG A 296 -17.98 18.86 -13.08
C ARG A 296 -16.76 19.29 -12.26
N GLY A 297 -15.97 18.34 -11.77
CA GLY A 297 -14.84 18.63 -10.89
C GLY A 297 -15.22 19.02 -9.46
N ASP A 298 -16.45 18.74 -9.02
CA ASP A 298 -16.99 19.10 -7.70
C ASP A 298 -16.63 18.03 -6.65
N THR A 299 -15.37 17.62 -6.57
CA THR A 299 -14.88 16.52 -5.74
C THR A 299 -15.30 16.58 -4.26
N PRO A 300 -15.48 17.76 -3.61
CA PRO A 300 -15.97 17.83 -2.23
C PRO A 300 -17.35 17.20 -2.01
N LEU A 301 -18.22 17.16 -3.04
CA LEU A 301 -19.56 16.56 -2.95
C LEU A 301 -19.55 15.03 -2.90
N LEU A 302 -18.42 14.38 -3.23
CA LEU A 302 -18.33 12.93 -3.26
C LEU A 302 -18.51 12.30 -1.88
N LYS A 303 -18.09 12.97 -0.80
CA LYS A 303 -18.31 12.49 0.56
C LYS A 303 -19.79 12.35 0.89
N ASP A 304 -20.61 13.35 0.53
CA ASP A 304 -22.06 13.33 0.72
C ASP A 304 -22.71 12.22 -0.10
N ILE A 305 -22.22 11.96 -1.32
CA ILE A 305 -22.71 10.87 -2.16
C ILE A 305 -22.40 9.52 -1.52
N MET A 306 -21.19 9.30 -1.04
CA MET A 306 -20.81 8.06 -0.35
C MET A 306 -21.69 7.82 0.88
N GLN A 307 -21.94 8.85 1.70
CA GLN A 307 -22.79 8.74 2.88
C GLN A 307 -24.25 8.35 2.54
N ARG A 308 -24.78 8.86 1.43
CA ARG A 308 -26.16 8.60 0.99
C ARG A 308 -26.33 7.29 0.20
N SER A 309 -25.22 6.69 -0.21
CA SER A 309 -25.21 5.49 -1.05
C SER A 309 -24.55 4.29 -0.34
N ALA A 310 -24.69 4.24 0.98
CA ALA A 310 -24.17 3.12 1.79
C ALA A 310 -24.85 1.79 1.42
N ASP A 311 -26.11 1.81 1.00
CA ASP A 311 -26.87 0.68 0.48
C ASP A 311 -26.29 0.09 -0.81
N LEU A 312 -25.55 0.88 -1.57
CA LEU A 312 -24.81 0.43 -2.75
C LEU A 312 -23.38 -0.07 -2.42
N GLY A 313 -23.03 -0.16 -1.15
CA GLY A 313 -21.69 -0.58 -0.70
C GLY A 313 -20.64 0.54 -0.65
N MET A 314 -21.04 1.80 -0.88
CA MET A 314 -20.15 2.93 -0.64
C MET A 314 -19.95 3.16 0.86
N ARG A 315 -18.76 3.62 1.23
CA ARG A 315 -18.41 3.84 2.62
C ARG A 315 -17.35 4.93 2.76
N THR A 316 -17.55 5.89 3.66
CA THR A 316 -16.53 6.87 4.04
C THR A 316 -15.55 6.30 5.04
N PHE A 317 -14.36 6.92 5.20
CA PHE A 317 -13.43 6.53 6.24
C PHE A 317 -14.02 6.60 7.64
N ASP A 318 -14.74 7.68 7.95
CA ASP A 318 -15.31 7.87 9.27
C ASP A 318 -16.31 6.76 9.63
N HIS A 319 -17.06 6.28 8.63
CA HIS A 319 -17.99 5.15 8.81
C HIS A 319 -17.23 3.82 8.96
N ALA A 320 -16.21 3.56 8.14
CA ALA A 320 -15.38 2.35 8.26
C ALA A 320 -14.68 2.27 9.63
N ILE A 321 -14.17 3.39 10.12
CA ILE A 321 -13.54 3.49 11.45
C ILE A 321 -14.55 3.27 12.56
N TYR A 322 -15.74 3.85 12.43
CA TYR A 322 -16.83 3.64 13.38
C TYR A 322 -17.25 2.17 13.47
N GLU A 323 -17.37 1.47 12.35
CA GLU A 323 -17.69 0.03 12.32
C GLU A 323 -16.60 -0.78 13.05
N LEU A 324 -15.31 -0.54 12.75
CA LEU A 324 -14.20 -1.22 13.43
C LEU A 324 -14.20 -0.99 14.94
N TYR A 325 -14.56 0.22 15.37
CA TYR A 325 -14.74 0.52 16.80
C TYR A 325 -15.92 -0.25 17.39
N CYS A 326 -17.06 -0.31 16.71
CA CYS A 326 -18.24 -1.04 17.16
C CYS A 326 -18.00 -2.57 17.26
N GLU A 327 -17.16 -3.11 16.38
CA GLU A 327 -16.72 -4.50 16.40
C GLU A 327 -15.68 -4.78 17.51
N GLY A 328 -15.17 -3.74 18.18
CA GLY A 328 -14.14 -3.85 19.21
C GLY A 328 -12.72 -4.11 18.65
N GLU A 329 -12.55 -3.96 17.36
CA GLU A 329 -11.27 -4.20 16.68
C GLU A 329 -10.24 -3.10 16.92
N ILE A 330 -10.71 -1.85 17.16
CA ILE A 330 -9.85 -0.70 17.46
C ILE A 330 -10.35 0.04 18.70
N SER A 331 -9.45 0.74 19.39
CA SER A 331 -9.84 1.55 20.55
C SER A 331 -10.57 2.83 20.13
N TYR A 332 -11.27 3.47 21.08
CA TYR A 332 -11.91 4.75 20.84
C TYR A 332 -10.92 5.86 20.50
N GLU A 333 -9.76 5.85 21.18
CA GLU A 333 -8.67 6.78 20.94
C GLU A 333 -8.13 6.65 19.52
N GLU A 334 -7.88 5.41 19.07
CA GLU A 334 -7.44 5.13 17.70
C GLU A 334 -8.51 5.52 16.68
N ALA A 335 -9.79 5.29 16.98
CA ALA A 335 -10.87 5.71 16.10
C ALA A 335 -10.89 7.23 15.89
N LEU A 336 -10.71 8.02 16.96
CA LEU A 336 -10.68 9.49 16.86
C LEU A 336 -9.40 10.01 16.20
N LEU A 337 -8.25 9.37 16.46
CA LEU A 337 -6.96 9.76 15.90
C LEU A 337 -6.90 9.56 14.39
N ASN A 338 -7.52 8.49 13.90
CA ASN A 338 -7.47 8.11 12.48
C ASN A 338 -8.68 8.61 11.68
N ALA A 339 -9.69 9.21 12.31
CA ALA A 339 -10.86 9.78 11.65
C ALA A 339 -10.48 10.98 10.75
N GLU A 340 -11.22 11.19 9.67
CA GLU A 340 -11.18 12.44 8.91
C GLU A 340 -11.89 13.56 9.69
N SER A 341 -13.01 13.22 10.32
CA SER A 341 -13.75 14.10 11.23
C SER A 341 -14.00 13.40 12.56
N ALA A 342 -13.13 13.67 13.54
CA ALA A 342 -13.31 13.14 14.90
C ALA A 342 -14.69 13.52 15.50
N ASN A 343 -15.27 14.65 15.08
CA ASN A 343 -16.59 15.07 15.53
C ASN A 343 -17.71 14.21 14.93
N GLU A 344 -17.60 13.80 13.65
CA GLU A 344 -18.55 12.87 13.03
C GLU A 344 -18.48 11.50 13.73
N VAL A 345 -17.30 10.96 13.98
CA VAL A 345 -17.13 9.68 14.69
C VAL A 345 -17.69 9.78 16.12
N ARG A 346 -17.42 10.88 16.88
CA ARG A 346 -18.03 11.10 18.20
C ARG A 346 -19.57 11.14 18.14
N LEU A 347 -20.11 11.77 17.12
CA LEU A 347 -21.56 11.84 16.92
C LEU A 347 -22.15 10.47 16.62
N MET A 348 -21.52 9.69 15.72
CA MET A 348 -21.94 8.32 15.42
C MET A 348 -21.94 7.43 16.66
N VAL A 349 -20.87 7.50 17.47
CA VAL A 349 -20.78 6.75 18.74
C VAL A 349 -21.88 7.16 19.72
N LYS A 350 -22.21 8.46 19.82
CA LYS A 350 -23.28 8.95 20.72
C LYS A 350 -24.68 8.60 20.23
N LEU A 351 -24.89 8.59 18.92
CA LEU A 351 -26.20 8.33 18.28
C LEU A 351 -26.40 6.86 17.96
N GLY A 352 -25.38 6.02 18.07
CA GLY A 352 -25.38 4.59 17.74
C GLY A 352 -26.54 3.86 18.39
N LYS A 353 -27.66 3.89 17.69
CA LYS A 353 -28.87 3.14 18.03
C LYS A 353 -28.71 1.73 17.49
N GLY A 354 -28.44 0.77 18.37
CA GLY A 354 -28.54 -0.65 18.02
C GLY A 354 -27.40 -1.54 18.51
N LEU A 355 -26.41 -0.99 19.17
CA LEU A 355 -25.44 -1.80 19.92
C LEU A 355 -25.90 -1.87 21.37
N ASP A 356 -25.99 -3.09 21.90
CA ASP A 356 -26.27 -3.31 23.30
C ASP A 356 -25.45 -2.35 24.18
N ALA A 357 -26.12 -1.59 25.03
CA ALA A 357 -25.47 -0.66 25.96
C ALA A 357 -24.37 -1.36 26.78
N ASP A 358 -24.44 -2.67 26.95
CA ASP A 358 -23.47 -3.51 27.64
C ASP A 358 -22.16 -3.69 26.86
N LYS A 359 -22.18 -3.67 25.51
CA LYS A 359 -20.94 -3.71 24.70
C LYS A 359 -20.23 -2.36 24.66
N LEU A 360 -20.96 -1.26 24.68
CA LEU A 360 -20.43 0.09 24.82
C LEU A 360 -19.82 0.32 26.20
N ALA A 361 -20.43 -0.24 27.25
CA ALA A 361 -19.93 -0.15 28.63
C ALA A 361 -18.66 -1.02 28.85
N ALA A 362 -18.54 -2.15 28.16
CA ALA A 362 -17.36 -3.03 28.26
C ALA A 362 -16.12 -2.47 27.55
N GLY A 363 -16.29 -1.64 26.51
CA GLY A 363 -15.19 -0.98 25.77
C GLY A 363 -14.61 0.26 26.47
N VAL A 364 -15.35 0.82 27.44
CA VAL A 364 -14.87 1.91 28.29
C VAL A 364 -14.26 1.28 29.53
N SER A 365 -12.98 0.89 29.48
CA SER A 365 -12.29 0.40 30.67
C SER A 365 -12.35 1.48 31.75
N GLN A 366 -12.59 1.07 33.01
CA GLN A 366 -12.67 1.96 34.21
C GLN A 366 -11.45 2.90 34.37
N ALA A 367 -10.35 2.66 33.63
CA ALA A 367 -9.16 3.51 33.63
C ALA A 367 -9.34 4.86 32.89
N GLY A 368 -10.30 4.98 31.96
CA GLY A 368 -10.59 6.24 31.24
C GLY A 368 -11.45 7.22 32.06
N LEU A 369 -12.33 6.70 32.92
CA LEU A 369 -13.18 7.54 33.79
C LEU A 369 -12.45 8.10 35.02
N ALA A 370 -11.40 7.42 35.47
CA ALA A 370 -10.59 7.89 36.61
C ALA A 370 -9.67 9.09 36.28
N ARG A 371 -9.32 9.27 34.99
CA ARG A 371 -8.47 10.40 34.52
C ARG A 371 -9.25 11.68 34.16
N ALA A 372 -10.55 11.60 34.00
CA ALA A 372 -11.39 12.76 33.67
C ALA A 372 -11.85 13.57 34.88
N HIS A 373 -11.59 13.12 36.11
CA HIS A 373 -11.99 13.77 37.33
C HIS A 373 -10.86 14.47 38.13
N ASP A 374 -9.61 14.43 37.62
CA ASP A 374 -8.44 14.94 38.38
C ASP A 374 -7.74 16.15 37.69
N GLU A 375 -8.41 16.89 36.83
CA GLU A 375 -7.92 18.17 36.31
C GLU A 375 -8.82 19.34 36.66
N ASP A 376 -9.07 19.52 37.99
CA ASP A 376 -9.38 20.83 38.55
C ASP A 376 -8.07 21.51 38.95
N LEU A 377 -7.49 22.26 37.99
CA LEU A 377 -6.34 23.13 38.27
C LEU A 377 -6.76 24.31 39.14
N PRO A 378 -6.08 24.59 40.29
CA PRO A 378 -6.38 25.75 41.12
C PRO A 378 -5.93 27.04 40.40
N ILE A 379 -6.87 27.96 40.29
CA ILE A 379 -6.63 29.33 39.83
C ILE A 379 -5.76 30.02 40.88
N THR A 380 -4.48 30.26 40.58
CA THR A 380 -3.62 31.11 41.42
C THR A 380 -3.86 32.57 41.07
N GLU A 381 -4.48 33.31 42.01
CA GLU A 381 -4.56 34.78 41.99
C GLU A 381 -3.16 35.39 42.10
N HIS A 382 -2.73 36.09 41.06
CA HIS A 382 -1.57 36.98 41.13
C HIS A 382 -1.95 38.28 41.88
N LYS A 383 -1.54 38.39 43.12
CA LYS A 383 -1.51 39.68 43.86
C LYS A 383 -0.37 40.53 43.30
N SER A 384 -0.73 41.67 42.70
CA SER A 384 0.18 42.75 42.37
C SER A 384 0.78 43.37 43.62
N LYS A 385 2.11 43.30 43.76
CA LYS A 385 2.85 44.13 44.71
C LYS A 385 3.36 45.36 43.98
N SER A 386 2.83 46.52 44.38
CA SER A 386 3.39 47.83 44.13
C SER A 386 4.71 47.98 44.88
N VAL A 387 5.73 48.50 44.25
CA VAL A 387 6.97 48.96 44.87
C VAL A 387 7.11 50.42 44.53
N ASN A 388 7.29 51.21 45.58
CA ASN A 388 7.72 52.61 45.55
C ASN A 388 9.07 52.80 44.84
#